data_29340fcb2ef0bde1fb6435c3be9b582f
#
_entry.id   29340fcb2ef0bde1fb6435c3be9b582f
#
_cell.length_a   1.000
_cell.length_b   1.000
_cell.length_c   1.000
_cell.angle_alpha   90.00
_cell.angle_beta   90.00
_cell.angle_gamma   90.00
#
_symmetry.space_group_name_H-M   'P 1'
#
loop_
_entity.id
_entity.type
_entity.pdbx_description
1 polymer ?
#
loop_
_entity_poly.entity_id
_entity_poly.type
_entity_poly.pdbx_seq_one_letter_code
_entity_poly.pdbx_strand_id
1 'polypeptide(L)'
;MSAEVKIEWDILRKEKPPVSIPLPLSRPDDEQQPAPNSKARVALITPPYDRISPGYEFVKDVTNQAPSLGLLHLAAEIRLHGYQPYIIESDIFNLSVDDVVEQVLREKPKYVGITLFTVGVWNAATISRQIKAASPETIIIVGGPHISSMAGETMQRFRDFDIAVVGEGEEVLALLLNNLDAGGDLESVPGIVYMDGDEVLTNPSLPINRDLDHLPMPAWDLLPDFPKAYPAAVYDFPRLPVATIAASRGCPFHCKFCDTSTFGAQVRAYSPERVFELIQHLQANYGVRHILFVDDLFLASKPRTKKLCELIIESGTKITWSCTARVDTVKPEILSLMKQAGCWEISFGLESGSNEILKSMDKAADIARSEQAIKWTSAAGIRTKGLFILGYPGETEQTIQITKNFVRSLPIQIMNLTKFTPYPGSPIYRELYGTNIRDDHWRKMNGMNFLWAPEGMTVDELDQHYQDVLLSFYRRPRMMWYYTRLTLRYPAHLVRLLRFLLHFAMAKTRSLLAGRSGLLLQEQDQVHLDFED
;
A
#
# COMPACT_ATOMS: atom_id res chain seq x y z
N MET A 1 -7.11 60.70 7.39
CA MET A 1 -8.21 60.01 6.68
C MET A 1 -7.72 58.64 6.32
N SER A 2 -7.98 57.70 7.19
CA SER A 2 -7.60 56.29 7.10
C SER A 2 -8.80 55.52 6.55
N ALA A 3 -8.63 54.92 5.39
CA ALA A 3 -9.60 53.96 4.87
C ALA A 3 -9.15 52.57 5.34
N GLU A 4 -9.83 52.04 6.34
CA GLU A 4 -9.75 50.63 6.74
C GLU A 4 -10.33 49.76 5.62
N VAL A 5 -9.48 48.93 5.01
CA VAL A 5 -9.91 47.84 4.15
C VAL A 5 -10.33 46.71 5.08
N LYS A 6 -11.61 46.63 5.41
CA LYS A 6 -12.22 45.42 5.98
C LYS A 6 -12.25 44.35 4.89
N ILE A 7 -11.30 43.45 4.90
CA ILE A 7 -11.39 42.20 4.12
C ILE A 7 -12.42 41.34 4.84
N GLU A 8 -13.55 41.09 4.16
CA GLU A 8 -14.60 40.18 4.62
C GLU A 8 -14.03 38.76 4.73
N TRP A 9 -13.73 38.35 5.95
CA TRP A 9 -13.23 37.00 6.30
C TRP A 9 -14.30 35.90 6.20
N ASP A 10 -15.53 36.22 5.82
CA ASP A 10 -16.65 35.28 5.75
C ASP A 10 -16.65 34.35 4.51
N ILE A 11 -15.75 34.60 3.55
CA ILE A 11 -15.61 33.71 2.37
C ILE A 11 -14.77 32.45 2.68
N LEU A 12 -14.00 32.46 3.77
CA LEU A 12 -13.14 31.35 4.16
C LEU A 12 -13.73 30.42 5.23
N ARG A 13 -14.91 30.74 5.75
CA ARG A 13 -15.67 29.93 6.72
C ARG A 13 -16.68 28.99 6.11
N LYS A 14 -16.67 28.76 4.82
CA LYS A 14 -17.32 27.56 4.31
C LYS A 14 -16.43 26.39 4.72
N GLU A 15 -16.69 25.83 5.91
CA GLU A 15 -16.52 24.42 6.16
C GLU A 15 -16.97 23.75 4.87
N LYS A 16 -16.06 23.03 4.18
CA LYS A 16 -16.53 22.10 3.18
C LYS A 16 -17.56 21.27 3.93
N PRO A 17 -18.82 21.19 3.47
CA PRO A 17 -19.70 20.15 4.00
C PRO A 17 -18.88 18.86 3.92
N PRO A 18 -19.02 17.93 4.89
CA PRO A 18 -18.40 16.63 4.78
C PRO A 18 -18.70 16.22 3.35
N VAL A 19 -17.66 15.91 2.58
CA VAL A 19 -17.84 15.39 1.23
C VAL A 19 -18.48 14.05 1.45
N SER A 20 -19.80 14.06 1.58
CA SER A 20 -20.61 12.90 1.33
C SER A 20 -20.42 12.65 -0.17
N ILE A 21 -19.31 11.99 -0.51
CA ILE A 21 -19.24 11.28 -1.76
C ILE A 21 -20.33 10.23 -1.57
N PRO A 22 -21.48 10.36 -2.29
CA PRO A 22 -22.38 9.25 -2.28
C PRO A 22 -21.49 8.08 -2.73
N LEU A 23 -21.34 7.07 -1.87
CA LEU A 23 -21.09 5.74 -2.39
C LEU A 23 -21.96 5.64 -3.64
N PRO A 24 -21.58 4.90 -4.68
CA PRO A 24 -22.54 4.58 -5.70
C PRO A 24 -23.73 3.98 -4.95
N LEU A 25 -24.55 4.87 -4.43
CA LEU A 25 -25.92 4.56 -4.15
C LEU A 25 -26.33 3.90 -5.43
N SER A 26 -26.78 2.66 -5.36
CA SER A 26 -27.56 2.08 -6.42
C SER A 26 -28.10 3.23 -7.23
N ARG A 27 -27.71 3.32 -8.51
CA ARG A 27 -28.33 4.34 -9.39
C ARG A 27 -29.79 4.28 -9.09
N PRO A 28 -30.55 5.40 -9.07
CA PRO A 28 -31.98 5.39 -8.73
C PRO A 28 -32.80 4.36 -9.54
N ASP A 29 -32.20 3.82 -10.60
CA ASP A 29 -32.75 2.77 -11.47
C ASP A 29 -32.25 1.34 -11.15
N ASP A 30 -31.34 1.17 -10.18
CA ASP A 30 -30.81 -0.15 -9.74
C ASP A 30 -31.54 -0.73 -8.51
N GLU A 31 -32.82 -0.40 -8.29
CA GLU A 31 -33.75 -1.32 -7.63
C GLU A 31 -34.03 -2.55 -8.54
N GLN A 32 -32.98 -3.07 -9.16
CA GLN A 32 -33.03 -4.43 -9.67
C GLN A 32 -33.08 -5.34 -8.46
N GLN A 33 -34.25 -5.91 -8.22
CA GLN A 33 -34.41 -7.02 -7.29
C GLN A 33 -33.26 -7.99 -7.55
N PRO A 34 -32.53 -8.44 -6.50
CA PRO A 34 -31.42 -9.36 -6.66
C PRO A 34 -31.90 -10.51 -7.54
N ALA A 35 -31.04 -10.92 -8.51
CA ALA A 35 -31.36 -12.03 -9.39
C ALA A 35 -31.84 -13.21 -8.52
N PRO A 36 -32.85 -13.99 -8.96
CA PRO A 36 -33.53 -14.98 -8.11
C PRO A 36 -32.63 -16.04 -7.46
N ASN A 37 -31.34 -16.05 -7.75
CA ASN A 37 -30.30 -16.92 -7.19
C ASN A 37 -29.12 -16.14 -6.55
N SER A 38 -29.27 -14.85 -6.23
CA SER A 38 -28.18 -14.09 -5.61
C SER A 38 -28.02 -14.49 -4.15
N LYS A 39 -26.77 -14.81 -3.76
CA LYS A 39 -26.36 -15.08 -2.38
C LYS A 39 -26.23 -13.79 -1.57
N ALA A 40 -25.75 -13.94 -0.33
CA ALA A 40 -25.60 -12.84 0.62
C ALA A 40 -24.70 -11.70 0.11
N ARG A 41 -24.95 -10.48 0.63
CA ARG A 41 -24.04 -9.34 0.49
C ARG A 41 -22.79 -9.56 1.33
N VAL A 42 -21.66 -9.13 0.79
CA VAL A 42 -20.34 -9.21 1.43
C VAL A 42 -19.67 -7.84 1.39
N ALA A 43 -19.41 -7.25 2.56
CA ALA A 43 -18.60 -6.04 2.66
C ALA A 43 -17.12 -6.42 2.60
N LEU A 44 -16.33 -5.76 1.76
CA LEU A 44 -14.87 -5.90 1.72
C LEU A 44 -14.24 -4.55 2.07
N ILE A 45 -13.46 -4.50 3.16
CA ILE A 45 -13.08 -3.25 3.81
C ILE A 45 -11.56 -3.11 3.91
N THR A 46 -11.03 -1.94 3.55
CA THR A 46 -9.76 -1.46 4.06
C THR A 46 -10.05 -0.55 5.26
N PRO A 47 -9.57 -0.86 6.47
CA PRO A 47 -9.80 0.01 7.63
C PRO A 47 -9.06 1.34 7.47
N PRO A 48 -9.49 2.42 8.14
CA PRO A 48 -8.73 3.66 8.15
C PRO A 48 -7.38 3.46 8.82
N TYR A 49 -6.37 4.18 8.32
CA TYR A 49 -5.02 4.14 8.87
C TYR A 49 -4.63 5.50 9.44
N ASP A 50 -4.03 5.51 10.62
CA ASP A 50 -3.51 6.73 11.26
C ASP A 50 -2.15 7.13 10.66
N ARG A 51 -2.09 7.27 9.31
CA ARG A 51 -0.85 7.56 8.58
C ARG A 51 -0.44 9.03 8.65
N ILE A 52 -1.40 9.92 8.85
CA ILE A 52 -1.23 11.37 8.73
C ILE A 52 -1.78 12.02 9.98
N SER A 53 -0.96 12.85 10.61
CA SER A 53 -1.37 13.61 11.78
C SER A 53 -2.58 14.49 11.49
N PRO A 54 -3.51 14.67 12.44
CA PRO A 54 -4.66 15.55 12.30
C PRO A 54 -4.26 16.95 11.82
N GLY A 55 -4.98 17.48 10.82
CA GLY A 55 -4.69 18.77 10.20
C GLY A 55 -3.71 18.73 9.01
N TYR A 56 -3.18 17.54 8.67
CA TYR A 56 -2.27 17.34 7.53
C TYR A 56 -2.87 16.42 6.45
N GLU A 57 -4.18 16.19 6.45
CA GLU A 57 -4.90 15.30 5.52
C GLU A 57 -4.67 15.70 4.06
N PHE A 58 -4.39 16.97 3.79
CA PHE A 58 -4.02 17.48 2.46
C PHE A 58 -2.77 16.85 1.86
N VAL A 59 -1.95 16.14 2.67
CA VAL A 59 -0.80 15.36 2.17
C VAL A 59 -1.27 14.27 1.22
N LYS A 60 -2.46 13.73 1.39
CA LYS A 60 -3.06 12.73 0.49
C LYS A 60 -3.25 13.27 -0.95
N ASP A 61 -3.45 14.58 -1.12
CA ASP A 61 -3.59 15.20 -2.45
C ASP A 61 -2.33 15.07 -3.33
N VAL A 62 -1.19 14.83 -2.71
CA VAL A 62 0.10 14.73 -3.42
C VAL A 62 0.74 13.33 -3.35
N THR A 63 0.14 12.41 -2.56
CA THR A 63 0.56 11.01 -2.48
C THR A 63 -0.22 10.13 -3.46
N ASN A 64 0.27 8.93 -3.69
CA ASN A 64 -0.42 7.96 -4.53
C ASN A 64 -1.55 7.31 -3.73
N GLN A 65 -2.76 7.39 -4.28
CA GLN A 65 -3.94 6.72 -3.77
C GLN A 65 -4.31 5.60 -4.75
N ALA A 66 -3.96 4.38 -4.42
CA ALA A 66 -4.25 3.22 -5.24
C ALA A 66 -5.31 2.34 -4.54
N PRO A 67 -6.26 1.79 -5.30
CA PRO A 67 -7.25 0.88 -4.71
C PRO A 67 -6.59 -0.40 -4.20
N SER A 68 -7.23 -1.04 -3.22
CA SER A 68 -6.79 -2.33 -2.69
C SER A 68 -6.98 -3.43 -3.74
N LEU A 69 -5.92 -3.74 -4.49
CA LEU A 69 -5.96 -4.75 -5.54
C LEU A 69 -6.38 -6.13 -5.00
N GLY A 70 -5.97 -6.48 -3.78
CA GLY A 70 -6.40 -7.73 -3.13
C GLY A 70 -7.92 -7.81 -2.97
N LEU A 71 -8.58 -6.73 -2.51
CA LEU A 71 -10.03 -6.71 -2.39
C LEU A 71 -10.74 -6.80 -3.74
N LEU A 72 -10.15 -6.24 -4.80
CA LEU A 72 -10.70 -6.36 -6.17
C LEU A 72 -10.67 -7.80 -6.68
N HIS A 73 -9.59 -8.54 -6.38
CA HIS A 73 -9.50 -9.97 -6.73
C HIS A 73 -10.47 -10.81 -5.90
N LEU A 74 -10.54 -10.59 -4.57
CA LEU A 74 -11.51 -11.26 -3.71
C LEU A 74 -12.95 -11.02 -4.17
N ALA A 75 -13.30 -9.77 -4.46
CA ALA A 75 -14.62 -9.40 -4.95
C ALA A 75 -14.96 -10.09 -6.29
N ALA A 76 -14.02 -10.14 -7.22
CA ALA A 76 -14.20 -10.79 -8.50
C ALA A 76 -14.44 -12.30 -8.34
N GLU A 77 -13.66 -12.96 -7.46
CA GLU A 77 -13.78 -14.40 -7.20
C GLU A 77 -15.12 -14.76 -6.55
N ILE A 78 -15.48 -14.12 -5.43
CA ILE A 78 -16.73 -14.46 -4.74
C ILE A 78 -17.98 -14.13 -5.57
N ARG A 79 -17.89 -13.16 -6.49
CA ARG A 79 -18.95 -12.86 -7.45
C ARG A 79 -19.24 -14.02 -8.39
N LEU A 80 -18.22 -14.80 -8.82
CA LEU A 80 -18.40 -16.01 -9.61
C LEU A 80 -19.19 -17.09 -8.85
N HIS A 81 -19.13 -17.06 -7.53
CA HIS A 81 -19.89 -17.95 -6.63
C HIS A 81 -21.27 -17.41 -6.24
N GLY A 82 -21.73 -16.30 -6.85
CA GLY A 82 -23.06 -15.72 -6.67
C GLY A 82 -23.21 -14.74 -5.52
N TYR A 83 -22.14 -14.41 -4.78
CA TYR A 83 -22.15 -13.38 -3.74
C TYR A 83 -22.22 -11.98 -4.32
N GLN A 84 -22.68 -11.02 -3.51
CA GLN A 84 -22.81 -9.61 -3.88
C GLN A 84 -21.77 -8.77 -3.12
N PRO A 85 -20.51 -8.72 -3.58
CA PRO A 85 -19.50 -7.92 -2.92
C PRO A 85 -19.69 -6.42 -3.16
N TYR A 86 -19.34 -5.61 -2.16
CA TYR A 86 -19.08 -4.19 -2.30
C TYR A 86 -17.83 -3.81 -1.50
N ILE A 87 -17.17 -2.72 -1.88
CA ILE A 87 -15.86 -2.36 -1.35
C ILE A 87 -15.96 -1.02 -0.61
N ILE A 88 -15.38 -0.95 0.59
CA ILE A 88 -15.21 0.27 1.38
C ILE A 88 -13.71 0.54 1.54
N GLU A 89 -13.22 1.59 0.85
CA GLU A 89 -11.82 2.00 0.92
C GLU A 89 -11.66 3.24 1.82
N SER A 90 -11.58 2.99 3.13
CA SER A 90 -11.64 4.03 4.15
C SER A 90 -10.51 5.05 4.04
N ASP A 91 -9.29 4.58 3.77
CA ASP A 91 -8.12 5.47 3.71
C ASP A 91 -8.18 6.43 2.50
N ILE A 92 -8.71 5.96 1.37
CA ILE A 92 -8.83 6.76 0.15
C ILE A 92 -9.88 7.85 0.32
N PHE A 93 -11.03 7.49 0.89
CA PHE A 93 -12.16 8.39 1.06
C PHE A 93 -12.18 9.14 2.40
N ASN A 94 -11.13 9.02 3.21
CA ASN A 94 -11.00 9.64 4.54
C ASN A 94 -12.19 9.32 5.46
N LEU A 95 -12.64 8.08 5.43
CA LEU A 95 -13.70 7.61 6.31
C LEU A 95 -13.13 7.36 7.71
N SER A 96 -13.87 7.77 8.73
CA SER A 96 -13.61 7.40 10.12
C SER A 96 -14.06 5.96 10.39
N VAL A 97 -13.71 5.43 11.55
CA VAL A 97 -14.24 4.14 12.04
C VAL A 97 -15.77 4.17 12.06
N ASP A 98 -16.36 5.24 12.58
CA ASP A 98 -17.82 5.39 12.69
C ASP A 98 -18.50 5.45 11.32
N ASP A 99 -17.91 6.16 10.34
CA ASP A 99 -18.43 6.20 8.96
C ASP A 99 -18.46 4.81 8.32
N VAL A 100 -17.41 3.99 8.57
CA VAL A 100 -17.35 2.61 8.07
C VAL A 100 -18.43 1.75 8.70
N VAL A 101 -18.57 1.82 10.02
CA VAL A 101 -19.59 1.06 10.77
C VAL A 101 -21.00 1.45 10.32
N GLU A 102 -21.29 2.75 10.20
CA GLU A 102 -22.59 3.23 9.70
C GLU A 102 -22.91 2.66 8.31
N GLN A 103 -21.93 2.67 7.41
CA GLN A 103 -22.10 2.10 6.06
C GLN A 103 -22.39 0.60 6.11
N VAL A 104 -21.65 -0.16 6.91
CA VAL A 104 -21.86 -1.62 7.05
C VAL A 104 -23.25 -1.91 7.63
N LEU A 105 -23.64 -1.23 8.71
CA LEU A 105 -24.94 -1.45 9.36
C LEU A 105 -26.12 -1.04 8.47
N ARG A 106 -25.96 -0.02 7.62
CA ARG A 106 -26.98 0.37 6.63
C ARG A 106 -27.18 -0.72 5.58
N GLU A 107 -26.09 -1.30 5.06
CA GLU A 107 -26.11 -2.29 3.99
C GLU A 107 -26.43 -3.72 4.48
N LYS A 108 -26.35 -3.98 5.79
CA LYS A 108 -26.66 -5.24 6.47
C LYS A 108 -26.06 -6.48 5.79
N PRO A 109 -24.74 -6.52 5.53
CA PRO A 109 -24.10 -7.68 4.95
C PRO A 109 -24.13 -8.84 5.96
N LYS A 110 -24.26 -10.08 5.46
CA LYS A 110 -24.07 -11.28 6.27
C LYS A 110 -22.60 -11.47 6.65
N TYR A 111 -21.69 -11.09 5.76
CA TYR A 111 -20.26 -11.27 5.90
C TYR A 111 -19.53 -9.93 5.72
N VAL A 112 -18.55 -9.69 6.58
CA VAL A 112 -17.66 -8.53 6.53
C VAL A 112 -16.21 -9.04 6.43
N GLY A 113 -15.55 -8.82 5.30
CA GLY A 113 -14.14 -9.12 5.08
C GLY A 113 -13.29 -7.86 5.30
N ILE A 114 -12.29 -7.90 6.17
CA ILE A 114 -11.39 -6.77 6.45
C ILE A 114 -9.96 -7.16 6.10
N THR A 115 -9.33 -6.42 5.17
CA THR A 115 -7.91 -6.63 4.87
C THR A 115 -7.03 -5.89 5.86
N LEU A 116 -6.06 -6.58 6.48
CA LEU A 116 -5.22 -6.05 7.53
C LEU A 116 -3.77 -5.87 7.08
N PHE A 117 -3.34 -4.61 7.06
CA PHE A 117 -1.95 -4.24 7.28
C PHE A 117 -1.75 -3.98 8.77
N THR A 118 -0.53 -4.20 9.27
CA THR A 118 -0.24 -4.07 10.71
C THR A 118 -0.72 -2.74 11.31
N VAL A 119 -0.56 -1.65 10.57
CA VAL A 119 -0.97 -0.30 11.00
C VAL A 119 -2.49 -0.14 11.19
N GLY A 120 -3.29 -0.99 10.55
CA GLY A 120 -4.76 -0.91 10.57
C GLY A 120 -5.47 -1.84 11.57
N VAL A 121 -4.73 -2.71 12.25
CA VAL A 121 -5.31 -3.78 13.09
C VAL A 121 -6.22 -3.23 14.18
N TRP A 122 -5.77 -2.22 14.92
CA TRP A 122 -6.54 -1.61 16.01
C TRP A 122 -7.85 -0.95 15.54
N ASN A 123 -7.83 -0.27 14.41
CA ASN A 123 -9.03 0.34 13.85
C ASN A 123 -9.99 -0.73 13.32
N ALA A 124 -9.47 -1.80 12.72
CA ALA A 124 -10.27 -2.95 12.32
C ALA A 124 -10.94 -3.64 13.53
N ALA A 125 -10.21 -3.81 14.63
CA ALA A 125 -10.78 -4.37 15.87
C ALA A 125 -11.90 -3.49 16.43
N THR A 126 -11.72 -2.15 16.39
CA THR A 126 -12.77 -1.22 16.82
C THR A 126 -14.01 -1.30 15.90
N ILE A 127 -13.82 -1.35 14.57
CA ILE A 127 -14.90 -1.55 13.59
C ILE A 127 -15.65 -2.85 13.90
N SER A 128 -14.92 -3.95 14.08
CA SER A 128 -15.51 -5.28 14.35
C SER A 128 -16.31 -5.30 15.63
N ARG A 129 -15.79 -4.72 16.73
CA ARG A 129 -16.51 -4.59 18.00
C ARG A 129 -17.81 -3.82 17.84
N GLN A 130 -17.80 -2.66 17.16
CA GLN A 130 -18.99 -1.85 16.97
C GLN A 130 -20.04 -2.56 16.09
N ILE A 131 -19.60 -3.27 15.04
CA ILE A 131 -20.49 -4.08 14.20
C ILE A 131 -21.11 -5.21 15.04
N LYS A 132 -20.30 -5.97 15.79
CA LYS A 132 -20.78 -7.07 16.66
C LYS A 132 -21.76 -6.60 17.71
N ALA A 133 -21.54 -5.42 18.29
CA ALA A 133 -22.46 -4.85 19.27
C ALA A 133 -23.84 -4.51 18.67
N ALA A 134 -23.89 -4.11 17.41
CA ALA A 134 -25.15 -3.73 16.72
C ALA A 134 -25.79 -4.90 15.92
N SER A 135 -24.98 -5.85 15.44
CA SER A 135 -25.37 -6.99 14.60
C SER A 135 -24.52 -8.21 14.94
N PRO A 136 -24.80 -8.89 16.07
CA PRO A 136 -23.99 -10.02 16.55
C PRO A 136 -23.90 -11.20 15.58
N GLU A 137 -24.89 -11.34 14.70
CA GLU A 137 -24.97 -12.39 13.67
C GLU A 137 -24.04 -12.13 12.47
N THR A 138 -23.55 -10.92 12.28
CA THR A 138 -22.61 -10.59 11.19
C THR A 138 -21.27 -11.29 11.43
N ILE A 139 -20.82 -12.07 10.47
CA ILE A 139 -19.55 -12.80 10.55
C ILE A 139 -18.41 -11.90 10.04
N ILE A 140 -17.42 -11.68 10.91
CA ILE A 140 -16.23 -10.85 10.62
C ILE A 140 -15.08 -11.76 10.21
N ILE A 141 -14.64 -11.61 8.97
CA ILE A 141 -13.53 -12.37 8.38
C ILE A 141 -12.36 -11.40 8.17
N VAL A 142 -11.19 -11.73 8.71
CA VAL A 142 -9.98 -10.92 8.54
C VAL A 142 -8.96 -11.64 7.67
N GLY A 143 -8.19 -10.88 6.89
CA GLY A 143 -7.15 -11.43 6.03
C GLY A 143 -6.08 -10.38 5.73
N GLY A 144 -5.20 -10.68 4.78
CA GLY A 144 -4.16 -9.77 4.33
C GLY A 144 -2.79 -10.00 4.99
N PRO A 145 -1.79 -9.12 4.72
CA PRO A 145 -0.40 -9.38 5.09
C PRO A 145 -0.19 -9.55 6.61
N HIS A 146 -0.85 -8.77 7.43
CA HIS A 146 -0.72 -8.92 8.89
C HIS A 146 -1.22 -10.28 9.36
N ILE A 147 -2.38 -10.70 8.89
CA ILE A 147 -2.96 -12.00 9.24
C ILE A 147 -2.09 -13.15 8.73
N SER A 148 -1.52 -13.02 7.52
CA SER A 148 -0.64 -14.06 6.98
C SER A 148 0.61 -14.30 7.84
N SER A 149 1.01 -13.32 8.65
CA SER A 149 2.17 -13.41 9.54
C SER A 149 1.86 -13.62 11.02
N MET A 150 0.68 -13.17 11.51
CA MET A 150 0.34 -13.07 12.94
C MET A 150 -1.11 -13.52 13.22
N ALA A 151 -1.63 -14.49 12.48
CA ALA A 151 -3.05 -14.89 12.62
C ALA A 151 -3.39 -15.34 14.04
N GLY A 152 -2.61 -16.26 14.60
CA GLY A 152 -2.89 -16.82 15.92
C GLY A 152 -2.91 -15.76 17.03
N GLU A 153 -1.88 -14.93 17.07
CA GLU A 153 -1.73 -13.87 18.06
C GLU A 153 -2.84 -12.81 17.90
N THR A 154 -3.19 -12.49 16.66
CA THR A 154 -4.25 -11.51 16.36
C THR A 154 -5.62 -12.02 16.77
N MET A 155 -5.96 -13.27 16.45
CA MET A 155 -7.22 -13.89 16.84
C MET A 155 -7.35 -14.07 18.35
N GLN A 156 -6.24 -14.39 19.02
CA GLN A 156 -6.21 -14.48 20.47
C GLN A 156 -6.42 -13.12 21.15
N ARG A 157 -5.89 -12.05 20.58
CA ARG A 157 -5.96 -10.68 21.12
C ARG A 157 -7.29 -10.01 20.85
N PHE A 158 -7.91 -10.23 19.68
CA PHE A 158 -9.12 -9.53 19.24
C PHE A 158 -10.26 -10.52 18.97
N ARG A 159 -11.07 -10.76 19.98
CA ARG A 159 -12.15 -11.76 19.99
C ARG A 159 -13.37 -11.39 19.14
N ASP A 160 -13.45 -10.15 18.66
CA ASP A 160 -14.48 -9.68 17.74
C ASP A 160 -14.22 -10.09 16.27
N PHE A 161 -13.06 -10.68 15.97
CA PHE A 161 -12.78 -11.34 14.70
C PHE A 161 -13.23 -12.81 14.81
N ASP A 162 -14.09 -13.26 13.89
CA ASP A 162 -14.59 -14.64 13.92
C ASP A 162 -13.62 -15.61 13.23
N ILE A 163 -13.11 -15.23 12.04
CA ILE A 163 -12.28 -16.11 11.21
C ILE A 163 -11.17 -15.30 10.56
N ALA A 164 -9.96 -15.85 10.53
CA ALA A 164 -8.81 -15.29 9.82
C ALA A 164 -8.47 -16.16 8.59
N VAL A 165 -8.25 -15.53 7.43
CA VAL A 165 -7.81 -16.17 6.19
C VAL A 165 -6.33 -15.88 5.98
N VAL A 166 -5.51 -16.94 5.94
CA VAL A 166 -4.06 -16.87 5.86
C VAL A 166 -3.58 -17.05 4.42
N GLY A 167 -2.66 -16.21 3.96
CA GLY A 167 -2.09 -16.27 2.62
C GLY A 167 -3.00 -15.66 1.56
N GLU A 168 -3.13 -16.34 0.42
CA GLU A 168 -3.98 -15.90 -0.69
C GLU A 168 -5.45 -16.24 -0.42
N GLY A 169 -6.28 -15.23 -0.47
CA GLY A 169 -7.65 -15.33 0.01
C GLY A 169 -8.69 -15.64 -1.05
N GLU A 170 -8.38 -15.58 -2.35
CA GLU A 170 -9.40 -15.67 -3.40
C GLU A 170 -10.21 -16.97 -3.31
N GLU A 171 -9.53 -18.09 -3.43
CA GLU A 171 -10.15 -19.43 -3.38
C GLU A 171 -10.66 -19.77 -1.97
N VAL A 172 -9.86 -19.45 -0.96
CA VAL A 172 -10.20 -19.73 0.46
C VAL A 172 -11.46 -19.00 0.90
N LEU A 173 -11.59 -17.72 0.57
CA LEU A 173 -12.78 -16.94 0.92
C LEU A 173 -14.05 -17.50 0.26
N ALA A 174 -13.96 -17.87 -1.02
CA ALA A 174 -15.11 -18.46 -1.73
C ALA A 174 -15.53 -19.81 -1.10
N LEU A 175 -14.56 -20.66 -0.76
CA LEU A 175 -14.80 -21.93 -0.06
C LEU A 175 -15.42 -21.70 1.31
N LEU A 176 -14.86 -20.75 2.10
CA LEU A 176 -15.35 -20.40 3.43
C LEU A 176 -16.81 -19.93 3.40
N LEU A 177 -17.12 -18.97 2.52
CA LEU A 177 -18.47 -18.43 2.43
C LEU A 177 -19.49 -19.52 2.00
N ASN A 178 -19.12 -20.39 1.04
CA ASN A 178 -19.97 -21.51 0.63
C ASN A 178 -20.20 -22.51 1.77
N ASN A 179 -19.15 -22.81 2.55
CA ASN A 179 -19.23 -23.69 3.71
C ASN A 179 -20.16 -23.11 4.79
N LEU A 180 -19.99 -21.83 5.13
CA LEU A 180 -20.83 -21.12 6.13
C LEU A 180 -22.30 -21.06 5.69
N ASP A 181 -22.59 -20.86 4.40
CA ASP A 181 -23.96 -20.84 3.89
C ASP A 181 -24.61 -22.23 3.91
N ALA A 182 -23.82 -23.28 3.77
CA ALA A 182 -24.27 -24.66 3.88
C ALA A 182 -24.42 -25.15 5.33
N GLY A 183 -24.04 -24.35 6.33
CA GLY A 183 -23.97 -24.76 7.75
C GLY A 183 -22.92 -25.83 8.01
N GLY A 184 -21.84 -25.83 7.21
CA GLY A 184 -20.74 -26.79 7.31
C GLY A 184 -19.77 -26.45 8.42
N ASP A 185 -18.85 -27.39 8.67
CA ASP A 185 -17.85 -27.30 9.74
C ASP A 185 -16.62 -26.52 9.28
N LEU A 186 -16.09 -25.62 10.14
CA LEU A 186 -14.90 -24.84 9.86
C LEU A 186 -13.65 -25.70 9.72
N GLU A 187 -13.57 -26.85 10.37
CA GLU A 187 -12.44 -27.79 10.24
C GLU A 187 -12.19 -28.23 8.79
N SER A 188 -13.24 -28.25 7.97
CA SER A 188 -13.14 -28.63 6.57
C SER A 188 -12.61 -27.55 5.64
N VAL A 189 -12.52 -26.29 6.08
CA VAL A 189 -12.10 -25.16 5.26
C VAL A 189 -10.58 -24.95 5.39
N PRO A 190 -9.81 -25.09 4.31
CA PRO A 190 -8.35 -24.92 4.39
C PRO A 190 -7.96 -23.44 4.54
N GLY A 191 -6.77 -23.21 5.11
CA GLY A 191 -6.14 -21.88 5.16
C GLY A 191 -6.81 -20.87 6.07
N ILE A 192 -7.60 -21.32 7.04
CA ILE A 192 -8.22 -20.44 8.03
C ILE A 192 -7.65 -20.67 9.44
N VAL A 193 -7.76 -19.63 10.25
CA VAL A 193 -7.51 -19.66 11.70
C VAL A 193 -8.75 -19.11 12.40
N TYR A 194 -9.20 -19.78 13.44
CA TYR A 194 -10.38 -19.40 14.23
C TYR A 194 -10.22 -19.81 15.68
N MET A 195 -11.12 -19.32 16.52
CA MET A 195 -11.13 -19.65 17.95
C MET A 195 -12.18 -20.71 18.26
N ASP A 196 -11.79 -21.71 19.05
CA ASP A 196 -12.73 -22.62 19.75
C ASP A 196 -12.54 -22.42 21.26
N GLY A 197 -13.46 -21.67 21.86
CA GLY A 197 -13.27 -21.16 23.23
C GLY A 197 -12.00 -20.29 23.32
N ASP A 198 -11.03 -20.73 24.11
CA ASP A 198 -9.73 -20.04 24.29
C ASP A 198 -8.61 -20.62 23.41
N GLU A 199 -8.88 -21.67 22.65
CA GLU A 199 -7.92 -22.33 21.81
C GLU A 199 -7.92 -21.73 20.39
N VAL A 200 -6.71 -21.48 19.85
CA VAL A 200 -6.50 -21.06 18.45
C VAL A 200 -6.40 -22.30 17.58
N LEU A 201 -7.35 -22.52 16.71
CA LEU A 201 -7.33 -23.60 15.72
C LEU A 201 -6.82 -23.09 14.38
N THR A 202 -5.94 -23.85 13.76
CA THR A 202 -5.32 -23.52 12.46
C THR A 202 -5.49 -24.69 11.50
N ASN A 203 -6.19 -24.46 10.41
CA ASN A 203 -6.36 -25.47 9.37
C ASN A 203 -5.18 -25.44 8.35
N PRO A 204 -4.82 -26.60 7.78
CA PRO A 204 -3.79 -26.64 6.74
C PRO A 204 -4.11 -25.71 5.57
N SER A 205 -3.10 -25.00 5.07
CA SER A 205 -3.26 -24.12 3.91
C SER A 205 -3.54 -24.91 2.62
N LEU A 206 -4.24 -24.29 1.68
CA LEU A 206 -4.32 -24.81 0.32
C LEU A 206 -2.93 -24.91 -0.31
N PRO A 207 -2.69 -25.93 -1.18
CA PRO A 207 -1.53 -25.89 -2.04
C PRO A 207 -1.50 -24.62 -2.89
N ILE A 208 -0.34 -23.98 -2.96
CA ILE A 208 -0.21 -22.76 -3.75
C ILE A 208 -0.52 -23.03 -5.23
N ASN A 209 -1.56 -22.40 -5.77
CA ASN A 209 -1.87 -22.48 -7.19
C ASN A 209 -0.79 -21.77 -8.02
N ARG A 210 -0.22 -22.49 -8.98
CA ARG A 210 0.86 -21.97 -9.84
C ARG A 210 0.36 -21.19 -11.04
N ASP A 211 -0.85 -21.45 -11.47
CA ASP A 211 -1.50 -20.78 -12.58
C ASP A 211 -2.31 -19.58 -12.07
N LEU A 212 -1.85 -18.37 -12.32
CA LEU A 212 -2.58 -17.15 -11.97
C LEU A 212 -3.58 -16.73 -13.08
N ASP A 213 -3.47 -17.26 -14.29
CA ASP A 213 -4.32 -16.84 -15.40
C ASP A 213 -5.78 -17.27 -15.22
N HIS A 214 -6.04 -18.26 -14.33
CA HIS A 214 -7.40 -18.67 -13.96
C HIS A 214 -8.16 -17.62 -13.15
N LEU A 215 -7.46 -16.69 -12.48
CA LEU A 215 -8.10 -15.67 -11.66
C LEU A 215 -8.97 -14.74 -12.54
N PRO A 216 -10.18 -14.41 -12.09
CA PRO A 216 -11.04 -13.50 -12.82
C PRO A 216 -10.44 -12.11 -12.96
N MET A 217 -10.99 -11.32 -13.89
CA MET A 217 -10.67 -9.90 -14.01
C MET A 217 -11.00 -9.19 -12.69
N PRO A 218 -10.05 -8.43 -12.08
CA PRO A 218 -10.34 -7.69 -10.86
C PRO A 218 -11.56 -6.78 -11.00
N ALA A 219 -12.35 -6.68 -9.94
CA ALA A 219 -13.64 -6.00 -9.97
C ALA A 219 -13.51 -4.47 -9.86
N TRP A 220 -12.83 -3.82 -10.81
CA TRP A 220 -12.69 -2.34 -10.85
C TRP A 220 -14.03 -1.62 -11.00
N ASP A 221 -15.05 -2.30 -11.51
CA ASP A 221 -16.41 -1.78 -11.64
C ASP A 221 -17.10 -1.51 -10.30
N LEU A 222 -16.62 -2.12 -9.21
CA LEU A 222 -17.10 -1.86 -7.84
C LEU A 222 -16.50 -0.60 -7.21
N LEU A 223 -15.49 0.00 -7.83
CA LEU A 223 -14.83 1.18 -7.27
C LEU A 223 -15.58 2.46 -7.64
N PRO A 224 -15.91 3.31 -6.65
CA PRO A 224 -16.60 4.56 -6.93
C PRO A 224 -15.72 5.50 -7.75
N ASP A 225 -16.28 6.02 -8.85
CA ASP A 225 -15.63 6.98 -9.78
C ASP A 225 -14.18 6.63 -10.16
N PHE A 226 -13.88 5.33 -10.30
CA PHE A 226 -12.56 4.88 -10.75
C PHE A 226 -12.31 5.27 -12.20
N PRO A 227 -11.13 5.75 -12.58
CA PRO A 227 -9.93 5.99 -11.75
C PRO A 227 -9.81 7.42 -11.19
N LYS A 228 -10.81 8.29 -11.34
CA LYS A 228 -10.72 9.72 -11.02
C LYS A 228 -10.65 9.99 -9.51
N ALA A 229 -11.36 9.19 -8.71
CA ALA A 229 -11.36 9.29 -7.25
C ALA A 229 -10.03 8.78 -6.63
N TYR A 230 -9.11 8.22 -7.45
CA TYR A 230 -7.85 7.63 -7.03
C TYR A 230 -6.66 8.47 -7.54
N PRO A 231 -6.33 9.58 -6.88
CA PRO A 231 -5.31 10.49 -7.35
C PRO A 231 -3.92 9.86 -7.28
N ALA A 232 -3.16 10.04 -8.35
CA ALA A 232 -1.77 9.61 -8.42
C ALA A 232 -0.84 10.63 -7.73
N ALA A 233 0.32 10.18 -7.23
CA ALA A 233 1.32 11.06 -6.65
C ALA A 233 1.79 12.14 -7.63
N VAL A 234 2.12 13.33 -7.09
CA VAL A 234 2.66 14.42 -7.90
C VAL A 234 4.07 14.04 -8.39
N TYR A 235 4.32 14.22 -9.67
CA TYR A 235 5.59 13.91 -10.36
C TYR A 235 5.96 12.43 -10.51
N ASP A 236 5.20 11.48 -9.98
CA ASP A 236 5.54 10.06 -10.10
C ASP A 236 5.07 9.44 -11.43
N PHE A 237 4.12 10.07 -12.13
CA PHE A 237 3.52 9.51 -13.33
C PHE A 237 3.51 10.51 -14.49
N PRO A 238 3.87 10.08 -15.73
CA PRO A 238 3.94 10.97 -16.89
C PRO A 238 2.58 11.23 -17.52
N ARG A 239 1.60 10.36 -17.26
CA ARG A 239 0.25 10.40 -17.84
C ARG A 239 -0.79 9.95 -16.83
N LEU A 240 -1.94 10.58 -16.85
CA LEU A 240 -3.11 10.24 -16.03
C LEU A 240 -4.26 9.83 -16.95
N PRO A 241 -5.18 8.97 -16.50
CA PRO A 241 -5.25 8.29 -15.21
C PRO A 241 -4.26 7.13 -15.05
N VAL A 242 -4.04 6.70 -13.80
CA VAL A 242 -3.17 5.58 -13.41
C VAL A 242 -4.00 4.44 -12.85
N ALA A 243 -3.57 3.20 -13.10
CA ALA A 243 -4.07 2.02 -12.40
C ALA A 243 -2.90 1.16 -11.92
N THR A 244 -3.15 0.37 -10.88
CA THR A 244 -2.22 -0.64 -10.38
C THR A 244 -2.63 -2.03 -10.86
N ILE A 245 -1.65 -2.86 -11.21
CA ILE A 245 -1.82 -4.30 -11.43
C ILE A 245 -0.62 -5.05 -10.86
N ALA A 246 -0.82 -6.29 -10.44
CA ALA A 246 0.24 -7.22 -10.13
C ALA A 246 0.37 -8.20 -11.30
N ALA A 247 1.54 -8.29 -11.91
CA ALA A 247 1.82 -9.23 -12.99
C ALA A 247 2.44 -10.54 -12.46
N SER A 248 2.88 -10.54 -11.19
CA SER A 248 3.43 -11.71 -10.50
C SER A 248 3.25 -11.59 -8.99
N ARG A 249 3.39 -12.72 -8.29
CA ARG A 249 3.31 -12.85 -6.83
C ARG A 249 4.51 -13.62 -6.31
N GLY A 250 5.01 -13.23 -5.13
CA GLY A 250 6.09 -13.88 -4.42
C GLY A 250 7.49 -13.45 -4.87
N CYS A 251 8.46 -13.68 -3.99
CA CYS A 251 9.86 -13.30 -4.18
C CYS A 251 10.78 -14.39 -3.62
N PRO A 252 11.77 -14.92 -4.39
CA PRO A 252 12.61 -16.03 -3.96
C PRO A 252 13.77 -15.60 -3.06
N PHE A 253 13.86 -14.32 -2.72
CA PHE A 253 14.92 -13.78 -1.89
C PHE A 253 14.53 -13.76 -0.41
N HIS A 254 15.53 -13.83 0.47
CA HIS A 254 15.34 -13.96 1.92
C HIS A 254 15.84 -12.72 2.67
N CYS A 255 15.58 -11.52 2.13
CA CYS A 255 15.98 -10.28 2.79
C CYS A 255 15.35 -10.20 4.20
N LYS A 256 16.17 -10.02 5.24
CA LYS A 256 15.73 -10.10 6.64
C LYS A 256 14.65 -9.08 7.04
N PHE A 257 14.59 -7.96 6.36
CA PHE A 257 13.59 -6.90 6.62
C PHE A 257 12.26 -7.10 5.89
N CYS A 258 12.18 -8.09 4.98
CA CYS A 258 11.02 -8.28 4.11
C CYS A 258 10.11 -9.38 4.64
N ASP A 259 8.80 -9.10 4.65
CA ASP A 259 7.78 -10.11 4.90
C ASP A 259 7.35 -10.75 3.57
N THR A 260 7.40 -12.07 3.50
CA THR A 260 6.96 -12.87 2.35
C THR A 260 5.85 -13.85 2.72
N SER A 261 5.21 -13.69 3.89
CA SER A 261 4.24 -14.63 4.43
C SER A 261 2.98 -14.77 3.57
N THR A 262 2.58 -13.73 2.84
CA THR A 262 1.35 -13.77 2.02
C THR A 262 1.51 -14.59 0.75
N PHE A 263 2.57 -14.33 -0.04
CA PHE A 263 2.75 -14.95 -1.37
C PHE A 263 3.86 -16.01 -1.41
N GLY A 264 4.65 -16.13 -0.34
CA GLY A 264 5.72 -17.11 -0.21
C GLY A 264 6.97 -16.79 -1.03
N ALA A 265 7.92 -17.72 -0.97
CA ALA A 265 9.24 -17.60 -1.60
C ALA A 265 9.28 -18.05 -3.08
N GLN A 266 8.16 -18.48 -3.67
CA GLN A 266 8.09 -18.90 -5.06
C GLN A 266 7.46 -17.82 -5.92
N VAL A 267 8.14 -17.43 -7.00
CA VAL A 267 7.57 -16.52 -7.99
C VAL A 267 6.57 -17.27 -8.87
N ARG A 268 5.35 -16.78 -8.92
CA ARG A 268 4.30 -17.18 -9.86
C ARG A 268 3.89 -15.94 -10.63
N ALA A 269 3.56 -16.09 -11.89
CA ALA A 269 3.28 -14.96 -12.75
C ALA A 269 2.13 -15.26 -13.69
N TYR A 270 1.35 -14.24 -13.99
CA TYR A 270 0.43 -14.26 -15.12
C TYR A 270 1.22 -14.43 -16.42
N SER A 271 0.60 -15.05 -17.44
CA SER A 271 1.14 -15.04 -18.79
C SER A 271 1.29 -13.60 -19.31
N PRO A 272 2.23 -13.33 -20.22
CA PRO A 272 2.33 -12.02 -20.85
C PRO A 272 1.04 -11.59 -21.54
N GLU A 273 0.33 -12.53 -22.12
CA GLU A 273 -0.96 -12.37 -22.80
C GLU A 273 -2.04 -11.89 -21.80
N ARG A 274 -2.12 -12.54 -20.63
CA ARG A 274 -3.06 -12.14 -19.58
C ARG A 274 -2.75 -10.75 -19.02
N VAL A 275 -1.49 -10.44 -18.78
CA VAL A 275 -1.09 -9.08 -18.35
C VAL A 275 -1.45 -8.05 -19.42
N PHE A 276 -1.26 -8.37 -20.69
CA PHE A 276 -1.61 -7.47 -21.77
C PHE A 276 -3.13 -7.27 -21.88
N GLU A 277 -3.93 -8.31 -21.65
CA GLU A 277 -5.40 -8.22 -21.57
C GLU A 277 -5.85 -7.28 -20.44
N LEU A 278 -5.24 -7.40 -19.25
CA LEU A 278 -5.50 -6.48 -18.12
C LEU A 278 -5.23 -5.02 -18.51
N ILE A 279 -4.11 -4.75 -19.19
CA ILE A 279 -3.77 -3.41 -19.69
C ILE A 279 -4.82 -2.91 -20.69
N GLN A 280 -5.21 -3.74 -21.65
CA GLN A 280 -6.22 -3.37 -22.65
C GLN A 280 -7.58 -3.09 -22.01
N HIS A 281 -8.01 -3.93 -21.05
CA HIS A 281 -9.24 -3.74 -20.31
C HIS A 281 -9.28 -2.40 -19.58
N LEU A 282 -8.21 -2.07 -18.85
CA LEU A 282 -8.10 -0.79 -18.13
C LEU A 282 -8.07 0.42 -19.07
N GLN A 283 -7.45 0.29 -20.24
CA GLN A 283 -7.44 1.37 -21.23
C GLN A 283 -8.82 1.56 -21.87
N ALA A 284 -9.47 0.48 -22.28
CA ALA A 284 -10.73 0.54 -23.01
C ALA A 284 -11.89 1.01 -22.12
N ASN A 285 -11.99 0.49 -20.89
CA ASN A 285 -13.13 0.75 -20.02
C ASN A 285 -12.93 1.97 -19.09
N TYR A 286 -11.69 2.29 -18.72
CA TYR A 286 -11.39 3.34 -17.72
C TYR A 286 -10.46 4.44 -18.24
N GLY A 287 -10.03 4.38 -19.50
CA GLY A 287 -9.17 5.38 -20.10
C GLY A 287 -7.78 5.47 -19.45
N VAL A 288 -7.32 4.42 -18.79
CA VAL A 288 -6.02 4.37 -18.09
C VAL A 288 -4.88 4.60 -19.09
N ARG A 289 -3.92 5.42 -18.69
CA ARG A 289 -2.78 5.84 -19.55
C ARG A 289 -1.42 5.51 -18.96
N HIS A 290 -1.40 5.09 -17.69
CA HIS A 290 -0.21 4.62 -17.01
C HIS A 290 -0.54 3.43 -16.12
N ILE A 291 0.31 2.40 -16.14
CA ILE A 291 0.23 1.23 -15.27
C ILE A 291 1.36 1.27 -14.25
N LEU A 292 1.02 1.13 -12.98
CA LEU A 292 1.97 0.85 -11.92
C LEU A 292 1.93 -0.64 -11.60
N PHE A 293 3.01 -1.35 -11.96
CA PHE A 293 3.19 -2.74 -11.54
C PHE A 293 3.63 -2.79 -10.08
N VAL A 294 2.84 -3.46 -9.25
CA VAL A 294 3.06 -3.58 -7.79
C VAL A 294 3.59 -4.96 -7.37
N ASP A 295 4.26 -5.62 -8.28
CA ASP A 295 4.88 -6.93 -8.08
C ASP A 295 5.99 -6.88 -7.01
N ASP A 296 6.13 -7.95 -6.24
CA ASP A 296 7.30 -8.16 -5.38
C ASP A 296 8.60 -8.20 -6.20
N LEU A 297 8.54 -8.80 -7.39
CA LEU A 297 9.67 -8.90 -8.32
C LEU A 297 9.21 -8.97 -9.78
N PHE A 298 8.94 -7.83 -10.40
CA PHE A 298 8.44 -7.77 -11.79
C PHE A 298 9.38 -8.44 -12.80
N LEU A 299 10.70 -8.25 -12.65
CA LEU A 299 11.74 -8.79 -13.55
C LEU A 299 12.24 -10.18 -13.15
N ALA A 300 11.44 -10.98 -12.45
CA ALA A 300 11.80 -12.35 -12.09
C ALA A 300 12.07 -13.24 -13.32
N SER A 301 11.33 -13.03 -14.40
CA SER A 301 11.47 -13.79 -15.66
C SER A 301 11.71 -12.85 -16.84
N LYS A 302 12.95 -12.83 -17.34
CA LYS A 302 13.32 -12.02 -18.51
C LYS A 302 12.57 -12.43 -19.79
N PRO A 303 12.39 -13.74 -20.11
CA PRO A 303 11.60 -14.14 -21.29
C PRO A 303 10.15 -13.64 -21.21
N ARG A 304 9.50 -13.71 -20.05
CA ARG A 304 8.15 -13.19 -19.83
C ARG A 304 8.09 -11.69 -20.05
N THR A 305 9.00 -10.93 -19.43
CA THR A 305 9.06 -9.47 -19.59
C THR A 305 9.32 -9.07 -21.05
N LYS A 306 10.21 -9.81 -21.75
CA LYS A 306 10.47 -9.60 -23.17
C LYS A 306 9.19 -9.77 -23.98
N LYS A 307 8.47 -10.87 -23.80
CA LYS A 307 7.23 -11.15 -24.52
C LYS A 307 6.14 -10.12 -24.26
N LEU A 308 5.96 -9.67 -23.02
CA LEU A 308 5.02 -8.59 -22.69
C LEU A 308 5.40 -7.28 -23.42
N CYS A 309 6.68 -6.91 -23.43
CA CYS A 309 7.15 -5.74 -24.15
C CYS A 309 6.89 -5.84 -25.66
N GLU A 310 7.12 -7.02 -26.27
CA GLU A 310 6.83 -7.31 -27.67
C GLU A 310 5.34 -7.14 -27.97
N LEU A 311 4.44 -7.70 -27.15
CA LEU A 311 2.99 -7.54 -27.29
C LEU A 311 2.55 -6.07 -27.26
N ILE A 312 3.08 -5.29 -26.32
CA ILE A 312 2.79 -3.85 -26.21
C ILE A 312 3.28 -3.09 -27.47
N ILE A 313 4.46 -3.41 -27.98
CA ILE A 313 5.04 -2.75 -29.14
C ILE A 313 4.28 -3.12 -30.42
N GLU A 314 4.06 -4.43 -30.66
CA GLU A 314 3.40 -4.96 -31.84
C GLU A 314 1.95 -4.48 -31.96
N SER A 315 1.24 -4.36 -30.84
CA SER A 315 -0.13 -3.83 -30.81
C SER A 315 -0.23 -2.34 -31.09
N GLY A 316 0.88 -1.59 -31.04
CA GLY A 316 0.87 -0.13 -31.12
C GLY A 316 0.23 0.57 -29.91
N THR A 317 -0.01 -0.16 -28.82
CA THR A 317 -0.64 0.34 -27.58
C THR A 317 0.17 1.48 -26.96
N LYS A 318 -0.45 2.65 -26.81
CA LYS A 318 0.21 3.85 -26.25
C LYS A 318 0.00 3.91 -24.74
N ILE A 319 0.68 3.07 -24.00
CA ILE A 319 0.69 3.04 -22.54
C ILE A 319 2.07 3.42 -22.00
N THR A 320 2.12 4.01 -20.81
CA THR A 320 3.35 4.11 -20.04
C THR A 320 3.22 3.26 -18.79
N TRP A 321 4.33 2.79 -18.22
CA TRP A 321 4.29 1.96 -17.03
C TRP A 321 5.56 2.08 -16.19
N SER A 322 5.43 1.74 -14.92
CA SER A 322 6.49 1.72 -13.92
C SER A 322 6.49 0.39 -13.18
N CYS A 323 7.65 -0.05 -12.70
CA CYS A 323 7.78 -1.28 -11.92
C CYS A 323 8.88 -1.16 -10.87
N THR A 324 8.90 -2.13 -9.96
CA THR A 324 9.99 -2.32 -9.00
C THR A 324 10.90 -3.46 -9.48
N ALA A 325 12.21 -3.29 -9.30
CA ALA A 325 13.20 -4.28 -9.71
C ALA A 325 14.34 -4.38 -8.70
N ARG A 326 15.02 -5.52 -8.70
CA ARG A 326 16.32 -5.67 -8.07
C ARG A 326 17.42 -5.28 -9.05
N VAL A 327 18.53 -4.80 -8.52
CA VAL A 327 19.69 -4.35 -9.33
C VAL A 327 20.34 -5.49 -10.13
N ASP A 328 20.19 -6.73 -9.69
CA ASP A 328 20.75 -7.93 -10.34
C ASP A 328 19.86 -8.48 -11.48
N THR A 329 18.65 -7.97 -11.66
CA THR A 329 17.71 -8.46 -12.68
C THR A 329 17.80 -7.70 -14.01
N VAL A 330 18.40 -6.52 -14.05
CA VAL A 330 18.47 -5.66 -15.24
C VAL A 330 19.76 -5.85 -16.03
N LYS A 331 19.65 -5.67 -17.36
CA LYS A 331 20.76 -5.56 -18.32
C LYS A 331 20.39 -4.59 -19.45
N PRO A 332 21.36 -4.02 -20.18
CA PRO A 332 21.10 -3.03 -21.23
C PRO A 332 20.07 -3.47 -22.28
N GLU A 333 20.09 -4.74 -22.69
CA GLU A 333 19.23 -5.27 -23.75
C GLU A 333 17.75 -5.25 -23.33
N ILE A 334 17.43 -5.73 -22.11
CA ILE A 334 16.05 -5.73 -21.64
C ILE A 334 15.58 -4.30 -21.34
N LEU A 335 16.44 -3.43 -20.81
CA LEU A 335 16.12 -2.02 -20.54
C LEU A 335 15.76 -1.26 -21.83
N SER A 336 16.49 -1.50 -22.93
CA SER A 336 16.19 -0.90 -24.24
C SER A 336 14.80 -1.32 -24.73
N LEU A 337 14.46 -2.60 -24.62
CA LEU A 337 13.15 -3.12 -25.01
C LEU A 337 12.03 -2.59 -24.10
N MET A 338 12.22 -2.58 -22.79
CA MET A 338 11.27 -1.99 -21.83
C MET A 338 10.99 -0.52 -22.14
N LYS A 339 12.05 0.25 -22.50
CA LYS A 339 11.89 1.66 -22.90
C LYS A 339 11.02 1.81 -24.14
N GLN A 340 11.22 0.98 -25.15
CA GLN A 340 10.41 0.98 -26.38
C GLN A 340 8.95 0.61 -26.09
N ALA A 341 8.71 -0.31 -25.15
CA ALA A 341 7.39 -0.71 -24.68
C ALA A 341 6.72 0.29 -23.72
N GLY A 342 7.32 1.47 -23.48
CA GLY A 342 6.72 2.53 -22.68
C GLY A 342 7.12 2.54 -21.20
N CYS A 343 8.13 1.76 -20.79
CA CYS A 343 8.64 1.84 -19.42
C CYS A 343 9.11 3.26 -19.11
N TRP A 344 8.47 3.87 -18.13
CA TRP A 344 8.73 5.24 -17.68
C TRP A 344 9.75 5.29 -16.55
N GLU A 345 9.56 4.44 -15.54
CA GLU A 345 10.35 4.42 -14.31
C GLU A 345 10.61 3.00 -13.83
N ILE A 346 11.79 2.78 -13.28
CA ILE A 346 12.11 1.60 -12.49
C ILE A 346 12.55 2.05 -11.10
N SER A 347 11.86 1.52 -10.08
CA SER A 347 12.21 1.68 -8.68
C SER A 347 13.15 0.54 -8.27
N PHE A 348 14.32 0.87 -7.74
CA PHE A 348 15.31 -0.13 -7.29
C PHE A 348 15.41 -0.16 -5.77
N GLY A 349 15.25 -1.34 -5.18
CA GLY A 349 15.58 -1.58 -3.78
C GLY A 349 17.11 -1.53 -3.61
N LEU A 350 17.65 -0.37 -3.25
CA LEU A 350 19.07 -0.14 -2.99
C LEU A 350 19.43 -0.34 -1.52
N GLU A 351 18.50 -0.05 -0.65
CA GLU A 351 18.42 -0.16 0.81
C GLU A 351 19.49 0.64 1.55
N SER A 352 20.79 0.42 1.28
CA SER A 352 21.91 1.10 1.93
C SER A 352 23.06 1.38 0.97
N GLY A 353 23.87 2.38 1.27
CA GLY A 353 25.16 2.67 0.61
C GLY A 353 26.33 1.90 1.21
N SER A 354 26.11 1.08 2.25
CA SER A 354 27.13 0.29 2.91
C SER A 354 27.00 -1.19 2.56
N ASN A 355 28.06 -1.81 2.04
CA ASN A 355 28.09 -3.25 1.78
C ASN A 355 27.95 -4.08 3.06
N GLU A 356 28.41 -3.56 4.19
CA GLU A 356 28.26 -4.20 5.50
C GLU A 356 26.77 -4.30 5.88
N ILE A 357 26.03 -3.19 5.77
CA ILE A 357 24.59 -3.16 6.05
C ILE A 357 23.82 -4.02 5.04
N LEU A 358 24.14 -3.96 3.74
CA LEU A 358 23.51 -4.83 2.73
C LEU A 358 23.71 -6.32 3.05
N LYS A 359 24.89 -6.69 3.54
CA LYS A 359 25.18 -8.06 3.98
C LYS A 359 24.37 -8.46 5.21
N SER A 360 24.26 -7.58 6.21
CA SER A 360 23.46 -7.84 7.42
C SER A 360 21.97 -7.96 7.11
N MET A 361 21.47 -7.28 6.07
CA MET A 361 20.12 -7.38 5.52
C MET A 361 19.86 -8.66 4.72
N ASP A 362 20.88 -9.48 4.45
CA ASP A 362 20.83 -10.60 3.48
C ASP A 362 20.29 -10.17 2.11
N LYS A 363 20.72 -8.97 1.64
CA LYS A 363 20.18 -8.39 0.40
C LYS A 363 20.70 -9.07 -0.86
N ALA A 364 21.78 -9.84 -0.82
CA ALA A 364 22.42 -10.47 -1.98
C ALA A 364 22.69 -9.50 -3.15
N ALA A 365 23.06 -8.25 -2.84
CA ALA A 365 23.45 -7.20 -3.78
C ALA A 365 24.58 -6.38 -3.16
N ASP A 366 25.38 -5.73 -4.03
CA ASP A 366 26.48 -4.86 -3.62
C ASP A 366 26.39 -3.47 -4.27
N ILE A 367 27.18 -2.53 -3.78
CA ILE A 367 27.20 -1.15 -4.23
C ILE A 367 27.61 -1.04 -5.70
N ALA A 368 28.61 -1.81 -6.16
CA ALA A 368 29.11 -1.74 -7.53
C ALA A 368 28.02 -2.19 -8.53
N ARG A 369 27.30 -3.26 -8.21
CA ARG A 369 26.16 -3.73 -9.02
C ARG A 369 25.01 -2.75 -9.00
N SER A 370 24.75 -2.13 -7.84
CA SER A 370 23.73 -1.08 -7.69
C SER A 370 24.02 0.13 -8.57
N GLU A 371 25.25 0.65 -8.55
CA GLU A 371 25.69 1.72 -9.44
C GLU A 371 25.54 1.37 -10.92
N GLN A 372 25.96 0.15 -11.27
CA GLN A 372 25.94 -0.30 -12.66
C GLN A 372 24.49 -0.39 -13.20
N ALA A 373 23.57 -0.96 -12.41
CA ALA A 373 22.15 -1.06 -12.77
C ALA A 373 21.53 0.34 -13.00
N ILE A 374 21.79 1.28 -12.09
CA ILE A 374 21.30 2.65 -12.19
C ILE A 374 21.89 3.36 -13.43
N LYS A 375 23.18 3.19 -13.72
CA LYS A 375 23.84 3.76 -14.90
C LYS A 375 23.23 3.20 -16.20
N TRP A 376 23.01 1.89 -16.29
CA TRP A 376 22.37 1.28 -17.46
C TRP A 376 20.94 1.78 -17.66
N THR A 377 20.15 1.85 -16.59
CA THR A 377 18.76 2.29 -16.64
C THR A 377 18.66 3.75 -17.06
N SER A 378 19.52 4.61 -16.52
CA SER A 378 19.61 6.02 -16.89
C SER A 378 20.05 6.20 -18.35
N ALA A 379 21.03 5.39 -18.83
CA ALA A 379 21.50 5.41 -20.21
C ALA A 379 20.40 4.96 -21.20
N ALA A 380 19.53 4.04 -20.81
CA ALA A 380 18.35 3.64 -21.60
C ALA A 380 17.25 4.73 -21.64
N GLY A 381 17.42 5.84 -20.92
CA GLY A 381 16.43 6.92 -20.85
C GLY A 381 15.20 6.56 -20.01
N ILE A 382 15.32 5.59 -19.10
CA ILE A 382 14.31 5.24 -18.12
C ILE A 382 14.60 6.00 -16.82
N ARG A 383 13.58 6.60 -16.24
CA ARG A 383 13.68 7.27 -14.93
C ARG A 383 14.02 6.26 -13.84
N THR A 384 14.87 6.66 -12.91
CA THR A 384 15.29 5.79 -11.82
C THR A 384 14.88 6.35 -10.47
N LYS A 385 14.27 5.49 -9.66
CA LYS A 385 13.93 5.75 -8.25
C LYS A 385 14.74 4.81 -7.38
N GLY A 386 15.42 5.33 -6.37
CA GLY A 386 16.15 4.54 -5.37
C GLY A 386 15.34 4.43 -4.10
N LEU A 387 15.13 3.21 -3.62
CA LEU A 387 14.48 2.91 -2.34
C LEU A 387 15.57 2.62 -1.33
N PHE A 388 15.51 3.28 -0.17
CA PHE A 388 16.50 3.18 0.90
C PHE A 388 15.81 3.00 2.25
N ILE A 389 16.48 2.31 3.16
CA ILE A 389 16.07 2.11 4.54
C ILE A 389 17.14 2.73 5.44
N LEU A 390 16.76 3.50 6.45
CA LEU A 390 17.66 4.05 7.46
C LEU A 390 17.26 3.55 8.84
N GLY A 391 18.24 3.30 9.70
CA GLY A 391 18.05 2.82 11.06
C GLY A 391 18.03 1.30 11.19
N TYR A 392 18.53 0.57 10.19
CA TYR A 392 18.63 -0.89 10.25
C TYR A 392 19.64 -1.35 11.34
N PRO A 393 19.42 -2.49 12.01
CA PRO A 393 20.35 -3.05 12.98
C PRO A 393 21.79 -3.13 12.45
N GLY A 394 22.73 -2.60 13.23
CA GLY A 394 24.14 -2.50 12.86
C GLY A 394 24.53 -1.22 12.13
N GLU A 395 23.59 -0.32 11.80
CA GLU A 395 23.95 1.02 11.30
C GLU A 395 24.69 1.85 12.35
N THR A 396 25.65 2.61 11.88
CA THR A 396 26.44 3.59 12.63
C THR A 396 26.39 4.92 11.91
N GLU A 397 26.79 6.00 12.56
CA GLU A 397 26.94 7.30 11.92
C GLU A 397 27.81 7.23 10.65
N GLN A 398 28.87 6.40 10.69
CA GLN A 398 29.76 6.20 9.55
C GLN A 398 29.03 5.53 8.38
N THR A 399 28.24 4.47 8.61
CA THR A 399 27.49 3.78 7.54
C THR A 399 26.40 4.64 6.97
N ILE A 400 25.76 5.49 7.79
CA ILE A 400 24.78 6.48 7.35
C ILE A 400 25.45 7.53 6.46
N GLN A 401 26.66 8.02 6.83
CA GLN A 401 27.40 8.97 6.02
C GLN A 401 27.85 8.35 4.67
N ILE A 402 28.23 7.07 4.67
CA ILE A 402 28.52 6.33 3.43
C ILE A 402 27.26 6.27 2.54
N THR A 403 26.10 5.93 3.10
CA THR A 403 24.81 5.89 2.39
C THR A 403 24.46 7.27 1.83
N LYS A 404 24.64 8.34 2.58
CA LYS A 404 24.42 9.73 2.13
C LYS A 404 25.29 10.08 0.92
N ASN A 405 26.58 9.71 0.95
CA ASN A 405 27.51 9.96 -0.14
C ASN A 405 27.14 9.13 -1.38
N PHE A 406 26.78 7.88 -1.20
CA PHE A 406 26.32 6.98 -2.25
C PHE A 406 25.08 7.52 -2.96
N VAL A 407 24.03 7.89 -2.22
CA VAL A 407 22.81 8.48 -2.77
C VAL A 407 23.10 9.72 -3.61
N ARG A 408 24.04 10.56 -3.16
CA ARG A 408 24.43 11.78 -3.87
C ARG A 408 25.21 11.53 -5.16
N SER A 409 25.95 10.44 -5.23
CA SER A 409 26.74 10.06 -6.42
C SER A 409 25.87 9.50 -7.55
N LEU A 410 24.75 8.88 -7.21
CA LEU A 410 23.89 8.20 -8.17
C LEU A 410 23.11 9.16 -9.09
N PRO A 411 22.90 8.80 -10.38
CA PRO A 411 22.07 9.55 -11.30
C PRO A 411 20.56 9.26 -11.13
N ILE A 412 20.09 8.97 -9.92
CA ILE A 412 18.66 8.78 -9.64
C ILE A 412 17.91 10.10 -9.63
N GLN A 413 16.64 10.08 -10.01
CA GLN A 413 15.75 11.24 -10.06
C GLN A 413 14.83 11.34 -8.85
N ILE A 414 14.56 10.21 -8.19
CA ILE A 414 13.79 10.18 -6.93
C ILE A 414 14.55 9.32 -5.93
N MET A 415 14.53 9.74 -4.69
CA MET A 415 14.92 8.95 -3.53
C MET A 415 13.69 8.75 -2.63
N ASN A 416 13.35 7.52 -2.36
CA ASN A 416 12.44 7.17 -1.27
C ASN A 416 13.29 6.63 -0.12
N LEU A 417 13.31 7.35 0.99
CA LEU A 417 14.01 6.97 2.20
C LEU A 417 12.95 6.62 3.24
N THR A 418 12.93 5.39 3.71
CA THR A 418 12.03 4.91 4.75
C THR A 418 12.77 4.73 6.06
N LYS A 419 12.08 4.97 7.16
CA LYS A 419 12.56 4.65 8.49
C LYS A 419 12.41 3.16 8.71
N PHE A 420 13.46 2.51 9.20
CA PHE A 420 13.42 1.08 9.45
C PHE A 420 12.25 0.72 10.37
N THR A 421 11.45 -0.21 9.91
CA THR A 421 10.30 -0.74 10.64
C THR A 421 10.39 -2.27 10.62
N PRO A 422 10.57 -2.93 11.77
CA PRO A 422 10.54 -4.38 11.84
C PRO A 422 9.10 -4.87 11.72
N TYR A 423 8.66 -5.19 10.51
CA TYR A 423 7.31 -5.69 10.28
C TYR A 423 7.15 -7.12 10.78
N PRO A 424 6.00 -7.47 11.40
CA PRO A 424 5.63 -8.85 11.67
C PRO A 424 5.76 -9.70 10.38
N GLY A 425 6.19 -10.95 10.51
CA GLY A 425 6.48 -11.82 9.36
C GLY A 425 7.87 -11.69 8.77
N SER A 426 8.57 -10.56 8.97
CA SER A 426 9.96 -10.45 8.58
C SER A 426 10.88 -11.21 9.54
N PRO A 427 11.97 -11.86 9.06
CA PRO A 427 12.92 -12.53 9.94
C PRO A 427 13.48 -11.61 11.04
N ILE A 428 13.76 -10.35 10.72
CA ILE A 428 14.32 -9.37 11.65
C ILE A 428 13.38 -9.02 12.81
N TYR A 429 12.06 -9.13 12.61
CA TYR A 429 11.09 -8.91 13.70
C TYR A 429 11.31 -9.89 14.84
N ARG A 430 11.49 -11.17 14.50
CA ARG A 430 11.76 -12.23 15.49
C ARG A 430 13.14 -12.10 16.12
N GLU A 431 14.15 -11.64 15.35
CA GLU A 431 15.51 -11.38 15.88
C GLU A 431 15.49 -10.26 16.92
N LEU A 432 14.68 -9.20 16.73
CA LEU A 432 14.63 -8.04 17.63
C LEU A 432 13.69 -8.22 18.83
N TYR A 433 12.55 -8.85 18.61
CA TYR A 433 11.49 -8.92 19.63
C TYR A 433 11.29 -10.33 20.22
N GLY A 434 11.90 -11.36 19.63
CA GLY A 434 11.71 -12.73 20.07
C GLY A 434 10.24 -13.17 19.97
N THR A 435 9.69 -13.64 21.08
CA THR A 435 8.27 -13.99 21.20
C THR A 435 7.40 -12.83 21.72
N ASN A 436 8.00 -11.68 21.99
CA ASN A 436 7.23 -10.54 22.48
C ASN A 436 6.44 -9.91 21.32
N ILE A 437 5.14 -9.88 21.47
CA ILE A 437 4.25 -9.18 20.54
C ILE A 437 4.29 -7.70 20.93
N ARG A 438 4.65 -6.86 19.95
CA ARG A 438 4.71 -5.41 20.13
C ARG A 438 3.49 -4.76 19.49
N ASP A 439 2.29 -5.18 19.94
CA ASP A 439 1.00 -4.64 19.48
C ASP A 439 0.85 -3.14 19.80
N ASP A 440 1.53 -2.64 20.84
CA ASP A 440 1.68 -1.23 21.15
C ASP A 440 2.37 -0.42 20.03
N HIS A 441 3.22 -1.08 19.21
CA HIS A 441 3.89 -0.46 18.08
C HIS A 441 3.09 -0.51 16.77
N TRP A 442 2.09 -1.39 16.64
CA TRP A 442 1.43 -1.66 15.35
C TRP A 442 0.88 -0.41 14.67
N ARG A 443 0.24 0.51 15.41
CA ARG A 443 -0.27 1.77 14.85
C ARG A 443 0.80 2.65 14.19
N LYS A 444 2.06 2.52 14.61
CA LYS A 444 3.20 3.32 14.16
C LYS A 444 4.06 2.59 13.11
N MET A 445 3.74 1.32 12.78
CA MET A 445 4.49 0.49 11.80
C MET A 445 4.13 0.85 10.35
N ASN A 446 4.57 2.01 9.89
CA ASN A 446 4.25 2.53 8.55
C ASN A 446 5.47 3.04 7.76
N GLY A 447 6.70 2.78 8.25
CA GLY A 447 7.93 3.27 7.63
C GLY A 447 8.21 4.77 7.79
N MET A 448 7.35 5.49 8.53
CA MET A 448 7.49 6.92 8.81
C MET A 448 8.00 7.20 10.23
N ASN A 449 8.02 6.19 11.09
CA ASN A 449 8.41 6.29 12.49
C ASN A 449 9.61 5.39 12.77
N PHE A 450 10.56 5.86 13.57
CA PHE A 450 11.57 5.00 14.16
C PHE A 450 11.00 4.38 15.44
N LEU A 451 10.73 3.10 15.39
CA LEU A 451 10.28 2.30 16.54
C LEU A 451 11.44 1.59 17.24
N TRP A 452 12.61 1.69 16.65
CA TRP A 452 13.84 1.07 17.10
C TRP A 452 15.01 1.94 16.65
N ALA A 453 16.10 1.96 17.40
CA ALA A 453 17.33 2.65 17.05
C ALA A 453 18.53 1.68 17.17
N PRO A 454 19.54 1.76 16.27
CA PRO A 454 20.76 1.00 16.39
C PRO A 454 21.50 1.31 17.69
N GLU A 455 22.30 0.35 18.15
CA GLU A 455 23.15 0.53 19.34
C GLU A 455 24.06 1.76 19.17
N GLY A 456 24.10 2.60 20.21
CA GLY A 456 24.89 3.82 20.22
C GLY A 456 24.25 5.04 19.57
N MET A 457 22.99 4.95 19.10
CA MET A 457 22.20 6.06 18.61
C MET A 457 20.85 6.17 19.32
N THR A 458 20.39 7.39 19.53
CA THR A 458 19.01 7.67 19.96
C THR A 458 18.09 7.82 18.75
N VAL A 459 16.78 7.72 18.98
CA VAL A 459 15.77 7.95 17.94
C VAL A 459 15.85 9.38 17.39
N ASP A 460 16.13 10.36 18.23
CA ASP A 460 16.23 11.78 17.82
C ASP A 460 17.46 12.03 16.95
N GLU A 461 18.62 11.44 17.27
CA GLU A 461 19.83 11.51 16.45
C GLU A 461 19.58 10.84 15.09
N LEU A 462 18.93 9.68 15.10
CA LEU A 462 18.59 8.96 13.87
C LEU A 462 17.62 9.75 12.99
N ASP A 463 16.66 10.47 13.58
CA ASP A 463 15.76 11.36 12.84
C ASP A 463 16.49 12.58 12.24
N GLN A 464 17.46 13.12 12.93
CA GLN A 464 18.34 14.17 12.39
C GLN A 464 19.15 13.66 11.20
N HIS A 465 19.72 12.47 11.29
CA HIS A 465 20.41 11.82 10.16
C HIS A 465 19.48 11.57 8.97
N TYR A 466 18.25 11.12 9.23
CA TYR A 466 17.22 10.93 8.20
C TYR A 466 16.94 12.24 7.45
N GLN A 467 16.71 13.34 8.19
CA GLN A 467 16.47 14.65 7.59
C GLN A 467 17.69 15.14 6.79
N ASP A 468 18.91 14.94 7.32
CA ASP A 468 20.13 15.33 6.64
C ASP A 468 20.36 14.58 5.34
N VAL A 469 20.16 13.25 5.31
CA VAL A 469 20.24 12.44 4.09
C VAL A 469 19.22 12.92 3.07
N LEU A 470 17.95 13.08 3.48
CA LEU A 470 16.85 13.50 2.62
C LEU A 470 17.11 14.89 2.00
N LEU A 471 17.43 15.88 2.82
CA LEU A 471 17.68 17.24 2.38
C LEU A 471 18.94 17.35 1.52
N SER A 472 19.99 16.59 1.84
CA SER A 472 21.23 16.57 1.05
C SER A 472 21.01 16.08 -0.39
N PHE A 473 20.03 15.20 -0.59
CA PHE A 473 19.66 14.72 -1.93
C PHE A 473 18.87 15.77 -2.71
N TYR A 474 17.77 16.30 -2.14
CA TYR A 474 16.85 17.16 -2.87
C TYR A 474 17.36 18.59 -3.04
N ARG A 475 18.27 19.08 -2.18
CA ARG A 475 18.90 20.42 -2.32
C ARG A 475 19.98 20.50 -3.39
N ARG A 476 20.33 19.41 -4.06
CA ARG A 476 21.30 19.43 -5.16
C ARG A 476 20.80 20.30 -6.33
N PRO A 477 21.63 21.17 -6.93
CA PRO A 477 21.21 22.01 -8.07
C PRO A 477 20.62 21.20 -9.24
N ARG A 478 21.17 20.00 -9.49
CA ARG A 478 20.67 19.07 -10.50
C ARG A 478 19.21 18.64 -10.22
N MET A 479 18.85 18.41 -8.96
CA MET A 479 17.50 18.01 -8.58
C MET A 479 16.53 19.19 -8.69
N MET A 480 16.95 20.37 -8.23
CA MET A 480 16.16 21.59 -8.37
C MET A 480 15.85 21.87 -9.85
N TRP A 481 16.86 21.77 -10.73
CA TRP A 481 16.67 21.91 -12.17
C TRP A 481 15.75 20.83 -12.75
N TYR A 482 15.91 19.58 -12.33
CA TYR A 482 15.07 18.47 -12.78
C TYR A 482 13.60 18.73 -12.47
N TYR A 483 13.28 19.08 -11.22
CA TYR A 483 11.89 19.34 -10.81
C TYR A 483 11.32 20.61 -11.44
N THR A 484 12.11 21.66 -11.60
CA THR A 484 11.70 22.86 -12.34
C THR A 484 11.30 22.51 -13.78
N ARG A 485 12.14 21.75 -14.47
CA ARG A 485 11.85 21.32 -15.85
C ARG A 485 10.62 20.40 -15.91
N LEU A 486 10.46 19.53 -14.93
CA LEU A 486 9.30 18.63 -14.82
C LEU A 486 8.01 19.42 -14.62
N THR A 487 8.04 20.42 -13.73
CA THR A 487 6.91 21.32 -13.46
C THR A 487 6.50 22.11 -14.70
N LEU A 488 7.47 22.63 -15.45
CA LEU A 488 7.20 23.34 -16.72
C LEU A 488 6.59 22.41 -17.79
N ARG A 489 7.00 21.15 -17.80
CA ARG A 489 6.50 20.16 -18.76
C ARG A 489 5.08 19.65 -18.41
N TYR A 490 4.72 19.65 -17.13
CA TYR A 490 3.45 19.14 -16.61
C TYR A 490 2.78 20.16 -15.68
N PRO A 491 2.20 21.25 -16.23
CA PRO A 491 1.68 22.36 -15.42
C PRO A 491 0.57 21.95 -14.44
N ALA A 492 -0.16 20.85 -14.71
CA ALA A 492 -1.15 20.31 -13.78
C ALA A 492 -0.54 19.92 -12.41
N HIS A 493 0.73 19.51 -12.39
CA HIS A 493 1.44 19.24 -11.14
C HIS A 493 1.74 20.52 -10.35
N LEU A 494 1.96 21.65 -11.04
CA LEU A 494 2.20 22.93 -10.38
C LEU A 494 1.00 23.37 -9.54
N VAL A 495 -0.20 23.26 -10.09
CA VAL A 495 -1.43 23.66 -9.38
C VAL A 495 -1.60 22.82 -8.12
N ARG A 496 -1.39 21.49 -8.20
CA ARG A 496 -1.45 20.59 -7.05
C ARG A 496 -0.37 20.92 -6.01
N LEU A 497 0.86 21.17 -6.45
CA LEU A 497 1.96 21.54 -5.57
C LEU A 497 1.72 22.87 -4.88
N LEU A 498 1.25 23.89 -5.60
CA LEU A 498 0.93 25.20 -5.01
C LEU A 498 -0.18 25.09 -3.95
N ARG A 499 -1.22 24.30 -4.24
CA ARG A 499 -2.29 24.02 -3.27
C ARG A 499 -1.74 23.32 -2.03
N PHE A 500 -0.90 22.30 -2.22
CA PHE A 500 -0.22 21.61 -1.13
C PHE A 500 0.63 22.57 -0.27
N LEU A 501 1.49 23.39 -0.89
CA LEU A 501 2.34 24.35 -0.19
C LEU A 501 1.51 25.39 0.61
N LEU A 502 0.39 25.83 0.05
CA LEU A 502 -0.53 26.74 0.73
C LEU A 502 -1.13 26.08 1.97
N HIS A 503 -1.67 24.87 1.85
CA HIS A 503 -2.23 24.13 2.98
C HIS A 503 -1.16 23.82 4.03
N PHE A 504 0.04 23.44 3.62
CA PHE A 504 1.16 23.20 4.52
C PHE A 504 1.55 24.45 5.32
N ALA A 505 1.65 25.61 4.65
CA ALA A 505 1.93 26.87 5.31
C ALA A 505 0.84 27.24 6.34
N MET A 506 -0.43 27.07 5.97
CA MET A 506 -1.57 27.30 6.87
C MET A 506 -1.56 26.35 8.07
N ALA A 507 -1.31 25.05 7.88
CA ALA A 507 -1.23 24.07 8.96
C ALA A 507 -0.09 24.40 9.92
N LYS A 508 1.10 24.72 9.39
CA LYS A 508 2.26 25.11 10.19
C LYS A 508 2.00 26.40 10.99
N THR A 509 1.36 27.39 10.39
CA THR A 509 1.01 28.65 11.07
C THR A 509 0.02 28.39 12.21
N ARG A 510 -1.01 27.54 12.00
CA ARG A 510 -1.95 27.14 13.05
C ARG A 510 -1.25 26.42 14.20
N SER A 511 -0.34 25.52 13.92
CA SER A 511 0.47 24.81 14.92
C SER A 511 1.32 25.78 15.76
N LEU A 512 1.96 26.77 15.12
CA LEU A 512 2.75 27.80 15.82
C LEU A 512 1.86 28.70 16.69
N LEU A 513 0.69 29.12 16.21
CA LEU A 513 -0.26 29.95 16.95
C LEU A 513 -0.90 29.22 18.13
N ALA A 514 -1.07 27.90 18.04
CA ALA A 514 -1.58 27.07 19.12
C ALA A 514 -0.55 26.80 20.25
N GLY A 515 0.64 27.38 20.18
CA GLY A 515 1.68 27.26 21.21
C GLY A 515 2.31 25.85 21.33
N ARG A 516 2.07 24.99 20.36
CA ARG A 516 2.67 23.65 20.27
C ARG A 516 4.00 23.74 19.52
N SER A 517 5.00 24.30 20.19
CA SER A 517 6.38 24.23 19.72
C SER A 517 6.86 22.79 19.93
N GLY A 518 7.06 22.07 18.87
CA GLY A 518 7.95 20.90 18.86
C GLY A 518 7.34 19.53 19.05
N LEU A 519 6.05 19.26 18.80
CA LEU A 519 5.51 17.90 18.90
C LEU A 519 4.55 17.56 17.75
N LEU A 520 5.14 17.22 16.60
CA LEU A 520 4.38 16.65 15.49
C LEU A 520 3.99 15.17 15.71
N LEU A 521 4.39 14.54 16.84
CA LEU A 521 4.26 13.09 17.03
C LEU A 521 4.06 12.61 18.49
N GLN A 522 3.76 13.44 19.49
CA GLN A 522 3.78 12.98 20.87
C GLN A 522 2.49 13.03 21.69
N GLU A 523 1.35 13.44 21.15
CA GLU A 523 0.10 13.42 21.94
C GLU A 523 -1.04 12.69 21.22
N GLN A 524 -0.90 11.38 21.04
CA GLN A 524 -2.01 10.46 20.86
C GLN A 524 -1.84 9.20 21.73
N ASP A 525 -1.15 9.31 22.86
CA ASP A 525 -0.96 8.20 23.80
C ASP A 525 -2.08 8.08 24.85
N GLN A 526 -3.24 8.69 24.66
CA GLN A 526 -4.35 8.55 25.60
C GLN A 526 -5.72 8.33 24.92
N VAL A 527 -5.81 7.31 24.12
CA VAL A 527 -7.02 6.50 24.07
C VAL A 527 -6.59 5.08 24.42
N HIS A 528 -6.29 4.85 25.68
CA HIS A 528 -6.47 3.56 26.28
C HIS A 528 -7.97 3.28 26.21
N LEU A 529 -8.40 2.65 25.11
CA LEU A 529 -9.59 1.82 25.17
C LEU A 529 -9.13 0.63 26.01
N ASP A 530 -9.58 0.60 27.25
CA ASP A 530 -9.39 -0.52 28.15
C ASP A 530 -9.94 -1.78 27.47
N PHE A 531 -9.01 -2.59 26.96
CA PHE A 531 -9.27 -3.96 26.55
C PHE A 531 -8.90 -4.86 27.73
N GLU A 532 -9.23 -4.44 28.95
CA GLU A 532 -9.23 -5.29 30.12
C GLU A 532 -10.64 -5.84 30.31
N ASP A 533 -10.70 -7.18 30.32
CA ASP A 533 -11.73 -8.19 30.55
C ASP A 533 -12.48 -8.72 29.34
#